data_fab0023847dca192e3d236184caa2f97
#
_entry.id   fab0023847dca192e3d236184caa2f97
#
_cell.length_a   1.000
_cell.length_b   1.000
_cell.length_c   1.000
_cell.angle_alpha   90.00
_cell.angle_beta   90.00
_cell.angle_gamma   90.00
#
_symmetry.space_group_name_H-M   'P 1'
#
loop_
_entity.id
_entity.type
_entity.pdbx_description
1 polymer ?
#
loop_
_entity_poly.entity_id
_entity_poly.type
_entity_poly.pdbx_seq_one_letter_code
_entity_poly.pdbx_strand_id
1 'polypeptide(L)'
;IVAVNQKNGIQFNGKVLTTPKDPSEAVLSGVKDIIKKNKIDPKNCRIIHGTTLVANALIERKGVKTALLTTQGFKDVLEIGREWRYDLFSLDLEMPLPIVPRHLRFEIEERMNFKGEIIKSLDETGLIKVAKKIAKSGVETLAIVFMHSFKNAIHEKLAKKIIEAHVPNLN
;
A
#
# COMPACT_ATOMS: atom_id res chain seq x y z
N ILE A 1 -4.10 18.11 -17.28
CA ILE A 1 -4.32 17.12 -18.34
C ILE A 1 -3.56 17.57 -19.56
N VAL A 2 -2.86 16.67 -20.21
CA VAL A 2 -2.13 16.92 -21.46
C VAL A 2 -2.61 15.90 -22.49
N ALA A 3 -3.03 16.36 -23.64
CA ALA A 3 -3.32 15.52 -24.80
C ALA A 3 -2.28 15.77 -25.90
N VAL A 4 -1.71 14.72 -26.45
CA VAL A 4 -0.67 14.81 -27.48
C VAL A 4 -1.14 14.07 -28.73
N ASN A 5 -1.13 14.77 -29.87
CA ASN A 5 -1.32 14.12 -31.15
C ASN A 5 0.00 13.48 -31.60
N GLN A 6 0.05 12.16 -31.61
CA GLN A 6 1.27 11.41 -31.93
C GLN A 6 1.74 11.56 -33.38
N LYS A 7 0.85 11.98 -34.31
CA LYS A 7 1.20 12.13 -35.74
C LYS A 7 1.95 13.44 -36.02
N ASN A 8 1.58 14.52 -35.34
CA ASN A 8 2.12 15.86 -35.62
C ASN A 8 2.73 16.55 -34.38
N GLY A 9 2.74 15.92 -33.24
CA GLY A 9 3.31 16.45 -32.00
C GLY A 9 2.52 17.59 -31.33
N ILE A 10 1.37 17.97 -31.85
CA ILE A 10 0.55 19.05 -31.28
C ILE A 10 0.08 18.65 -29.89
N GLN A 11 0.26 19.55 -28.90
CA GLN A 11 -0.15 19.37 -27.53
C GLN A 11 -1.31 20.29 -27.16
N PHE A 12 -2.27 19.73 -26.45
CA PHE A 12 -3.39 20.47 -25.85
C PHE A 12 -3.32 20.33 -24.34
N ASN A 13 -3.37 21.44 -23.63
CA ASN A 13 -3.33 21.47 -22.17
C ASN A 13 -4.70 21.83 -21.59
N GLY A 14 -5.09 21.15 -20.54
CA GLY A 14 -6.29 21.45 -19.77
C GLY A 14 -5.99 21.42 -18.27
N LYS A 15 -6.65 22.29 -17.52
CA LYS A 15 -6.55 22.37 -16.07
C LYS A 15 -7.95 22.32 -15.47
N VAL A 16 -8.14 21.47 -14.47
CA VAL A 16 -9.41 21.29 -13.77
C VAL A 16 -9.13 21.30 -12.26
N LEU A 17 -10.01 21.93 -11.49
CA LEU A 17 -9.93 21.87 -10.03
C LEU A 17 -10.25 20.46 -9.57
N THR A 18 -9.58 20.03 -8.49
CA THR A 18 -9.85 18.75 -7.85
C THR A 18 -11.24 18.74 -7.22
N THR A 19 -11.89 17.58 -7.28
CA THR A 19 -13.15 17.29 -6.58
C THR A 19 -12.84 16.42 -5.36
N PRO A 20 -12.69 17.01 -4.14
CA PRO A 20 -12.18 16.27 -2.97
C PRO A 20 -13.05 15.10 -2.53
N LYS A 21 -14.37 15.17 -2.77
CA LYS A 21 -15.33 14.10 -2.43
C LYS A 21 -15.22 12.89 -3.36
N ASP A 22 -15.02 13.16 -4.65
CA ASP A 22 -14.81 12.14 -5.68
C ASP A 22 -13.82 12.67 -6.73
N PRO A 23 -12.53 12.33 -6.60
CA PRO A 23 -11.50 12.76 -7.56
C PRO A 23 -11.73 12.30 -9.00
N SER A 24 -12.54 11.26 -9.22
CA SER A 24 -12.84 10.74 -10.55
C SER A 24 -13.66 11.73 -11.39
N GLU A 25 -14.53 12.53 -10.78
CA GLU A 25 -15.33 13.54 -11.45
C GLU A 25 -14.45 14.58 -12.15
N ALA A 26 -13.42 15.09 -11.45
CA ALA A 26 -12.49 16.06 -12.03
C ALA A 26 -11.73 15.47 -13.23
N VAL A 27 -11.30 14.22 -13.14
CA VAL A 27 -10.61 13.53 -14.23
C VAL A 27 -11.51 13.38 -15.44
N LEU A 28 -12.72 12.86 -15.24
CA LEU A 28 -13.69 12.64 -16.31
C LEU A 28 -14.12 13.95 -16.98
N SER A 29 -14.40 15.00 -16.18
CA SER A 29 -14.75 16.32 -16.69
C SER A 29 -13.63 16.90 -17.54
N GLY A 30 -12.41 16.89 -17.04
CA GLY A 30 -11.27 17.44 -17.75
C GLY A 30 -10.92 16.68 -19.03
N VAL A 31 -11.06 15.36 -19.05
CA VAL A 31 -10.88 14.55 -20.26
C VAL A 31 -11.97 14.89 -21.30
N LYS A 32 -13.24 14.94 -20.87
CA LYS A 32 -14.35 15.33 -21.75
C LYS A 32 -14.16 16.72 -22.36
N ASP A 33 -13.72 17.68 -21.55
CA ASP A 33 -13.47 19.05 -21.98
C ASP A 33 -12.36 19.15 -23.04
N ILE A 34 -11.23 18.48 -22.82
CA ILE A 34 -10.12 18.46 -23.79
C ILE A 34 -10.56 17.83 -25.12
N ILE A 35 -11.26 16.70 -25.07
CA ILE A 35 -11.78 15.99 -26.23
C ILE A 35 -12.74 16.91 -27.02
N LYS A 36 -13.71 17.52 -26.33
CA LYS A 36 -14.73 18.39 -26.95
C LYS A 36 -14.11 19.65 -27.55
N LYS A 37 -13.28 20.37 -26.79
CA LYS A 37 -12.66 21.63 -27.22
C LYS A 37 -11.78 21.48 -28.46
N ASN A 38 -11.08 20.36 -28.55
CA ASN A 38 -10.10 20.10 -29.60
C ASN A 38 -10.63 19.17 -30.69
N LYS A 39 -11.93 18.83 -30.66
CA LYS A 39 -12.59 17.93 -31.63
C LYS A 39 -11.85 16.61 -31.84
N ILE A 40 -11.37 16.02 -30.72
CA ILE A 40 -10.63 14.77 -30.74
C ILE A 40 -11.65 13.61 -30.82
N ASP A 41 -11.37 12.61 -31.65
CA ASP A 41 -12.19 11.40 -31.71
C ASP A 41 -11.86 10.50 -30.53
N PRO A 42 -12.80 10.24 -29.59
CA PRO A 42 -12.54 9.40 -28.40
C PRO A 42 -12.12 7.97 -28.74
N LYS A 43 -12.55 7.44 -29.89
CA LYS A 43 -12.23 6.06 -30.32
C LYS A 43 -10.75 5.89 -30.66
N ASN A 44 -10.08 6.99 -31.02
CA ASN A 44 -8.67 7.02 -31.38
C ASN A 44 -7.77 7.53 -30.25
N CYS A 45 -8.27 7.58 -29.01
CA CYS A 45 -7.52 8.05 -27.85
C CYS A 45 -7.02 6.90 -26.99
N ARG A 46 -5.75 6.98 -26.58
CA ARG A 46 -5.20 6.21 -25.46
C ARG A 46 -5.11 7.12 -24.24
N ILE A 47 -5.81 6.79 -23.18
CA ILE A 47 -5.77 7.55 -21.92
C ILE A 47 -4.81 6.85 -20.96
N ILE A 48 -3.87 7.63 -20.40
CA ILE A 48 -2.98 7.20 -19.32
C ILE A 48 -3.26 8.11 -18.14
N HIS A 49 -3.66 7.53 -17.01
CA HIS A 49 -3.97 8.27 -15.79
C HIS A 49 -3.04 7.81 -14.67
N GLY A 50 -2.47 8.78 -13.95
CA GLY A 50 -1.71 8.55 -12.73
C GLY A 50 -2.26 9.44 -11.62
N THR A 51 -2.20 8.95 -10.38
CA THR A 51 -2.66 9.70 -9.21
C THR A 51 -1.67 9.59 -8.05
N THR A 52 -1.59 10.64 -7.25
CA THR A 52 -0.78 10.69 -6.01
C THR A 52 -1.63 10.53 -4.76
N LEU A 53 -2.87 10.05 -4.87
CA LEU A 53 -3.79 9.90 -3.73
C LEU A 53 -3.17 9.09 -2.58
N VAL A 54 -2.54 7.95 -2.90
CA VAL A 54 -1.87 7.10 -1.90
C VAL A 54 -0.69 7.82 -1.26
N ALA A 55 0.14 8.50 -2.06
CA ALA A 55 1.27 9.26 -1.54
C ALA A 55 0.80 10.39 -0.60
N ASN A 56 -0.24 11.12 -0.99
CA ASN A 56 -0.83 12.17 -0.15
C ASN A 56 -1.40 11.59 1.15
N ALA A 57 -2.12 10.47 1.09
CA ALA A 57 -2.66 9.80 2.28
C ALA A 57 -1.54 9.38 3.25
N LEU A 58 -0.43 8.86 2.73
CA LEU A 58 0.74 8.48 3.53
C LEU A 58 1.43 9.69 4.16
N ILE A 59 1.62 10.79 3.40
CA ILE A 59 2.24 12.02 3.89
C ILE A 59 1.38 12.66 4.98
N GLU A 60 0.06 12.74 4.75
CA GLU A 60 -0.89 13.30 5.68
C GLU A 60 -1.24 12.34 6.84
N ARG A 61 -0.74 11.11 6.79
CA ARG A 61 -1.08 10.02 7.73
C ARG A 61 -2.59 9.80 7.89
N LYS A 62 -3.31 9.97 6.80
CA LYS A 62 -4.75 9.72 6.70
C LYS A 62 -4.96 8.33 6.12
N GLY A 63 -5.61 7.48 6.88
CA GLY A 63 -5.91 6.11 6.46
C GLY A 63 -6.63 5.35 7.55
N VAL A 64 -7.04 4.15 7.23
CA VAL A 64 -7.66 3.24 8.19
C VAL A 64 -6.64 2.68 9.17
N LYS A 65 -7.09 2.35 10.36
CA LYS A 65 -6.23 1.75 11.39
C LYS A 65 -5.77 0.36 10.93
N THR A 66 -4.49 0.24 10.64
CA THR A 66 -3.89 -0.94 10.01
C THR A 66 -3.02 -1.71 10.99
N ALA A 67 -3.14 -3.04 11.01
CA ALA A 67 -2.17 -3.93 11.65
C ALA A 67 -1.15 -4.46 10.63
N LEU A 68 -0.01 -4.90 11.11
CA LEU A 68 1.00 -5.63 10.34
C LEU A 68 1.18 -7.04 10.91
N LEU A 69 1.13 -8.04 10.06
CA LEU A 69 1.54 -9.41 10.37
C LEU A 69 2.82 -9.72 9.60
N THR A 70 3.86 -10.10 10.31
CA THR A 70 5.17 -10.37 9.70
C THR A 70 5.81 -11.66 10.26
N THR A 71 6.89 -12.09 9.63
CA THR A 71 7.74 -13.20 10.09
C THR A 71 8.24 -12.93 11.50
N GLN A 72 8.25 -13.95 12.36
CA GLN A 72 8.76 -13.87 13.73
C GLN A 72 10.20 -13.34 13.76
N GLY A 73 10.46 -12.38 14.66
CA GLY A 73 11.73 -11.67 14.80
C GLY A 73 11.91 -10.45 13.92
N PHE A 74 10.89 -10.07 13.08
CA PHE A 74 10.99 -8.96 12.12
C PHE A 74 10.04 -7.79 12.37
N LYS A 75 9.29 -7.77 13.45
CA LYS A 75 8.34 -6.67 13.72
C LYS A 75 8.99 -5.30 13.92
N ASP A 76 10.25 -5.27 14.30
CA ASP A 76 10.98 -4.04 14.61
C ASP A 76 11.76 -3.50 13.39
N VAL A 77 11.65 -4.16 12.22
CA VAL A 77 12.29 -3.71 10.98
C VAL A 77 11.85 -2.29 10.57
N LEU A 78 10.60 -1.90 10.90
CA LEU A 78 10.11 -0.55 10.61
C LEU A 78 10.77 0.53 11.48
N GLU A 79 11.20 0.23 12.72
CA GLU A 79 12.00 1.14 13.54
C GLU A 79 13.47 1.13 13.13
N ILE A 80 14.01 -0.06 12.91
CA ILE A 80 15.43 -0.22 12.56
C ILE A 80 15.70 0.46 11.21
N GLY A 81 14.77 0.29 10.24
CA GLY A 81 14.91 0.85 8.90
C GLY A 81 16.22 0.40 8.26
N ARG A 82 17.02 1.37 7.79
CA ARG A 82 18.38 1.16 7.26
C ARG A 82 19.45 1.72 8.18
N GLU A 83 19.11 2.07 9.40
CA GLU A 83 19.98 2.75 10.39
C GLU A 83 20.54 4.08 9.87
N TRP A 84 19.94 4.66 8.83
CA TRP A 84 20.38 5.94 8.29
C TRP A 84 19.89 7.08 9.17
N ARG A 85 20.86 7.88 9.62
CA ARG A 85 20.59 9.13 10.30
C ARG A 85 20.74 10.25 9.27
N TYR A 86 19.70 11.06 9.09
CA TYR A 86 19.75 12.21 8.17
C TYR A 86 20.57 13.38 8.74
N ASP A 87 20.81 13.38 10.05
CA ASP A 87 21.76 14.25 10.73
C ASP A 87 22.61 13.42 11.69
N LEU A 88 23.89 13.24 11.34
CA LEU A 88 24.81 12.39 12.09
C LEU A 88 25.24 13.00 13.43
N PHE A 89 25.17 14.33 13.56
CA PHE A 89 25.68 15.07 14.71
C PHE A 89 24.59 15.57 15.64
N SER A 90 23.30 15.44 15.26
CA SER A 90 22.20 15.83 16.12
C SER A 90 22.05 14.83 17.27
N LEU A 91 22.01 15.35 18.50
CA LEU A 91 21.68 14.57 19.70
C LEU A 91 20.17 14.36 19.85
N ASP A 92 19.37 15.28 19.30
CA ASP A 92 17.91 15.30 19.37
C ASP A 92 17.29 14.85 18.04
N LEU A 93 17.84 13.79 17.44
CA LEU A 93 17.37 13.28 16.18
C LEU A 93 16.00 12.61 16.32
N GLU A 94 14.95 13.25 15.78
CA GLU A 94 13.62 12.66 15.69
C GLU A 94 13.50 11.81 14.42
N MET A 95 13.41 10.50 14.59
CA MET A 95 13.13 9.59 13.48
C MET A 95 11.64 9.64 13.07
N PRO A 96 11.33 9.53 11.78
CA PRO A 96 9.95 9.48 11.32
C PRO A 96 9.18 8.35 12.01
N LEU A 97 8.02 8.66 12.59
CA LEU A 97 7.17 7.64 13.20
C LEU A 97 6.78 6.58 12.16
N PRO A 98 6.90 5.30 12.47
CA PRO A 98 6.45 4.23 11.60
C PRO A 98 4.95 4.34 11.26
N ILE A 99 4.57 3.88 10.07
CA ILE A 99 3.18 3.92 9.61
C ILE A 99 2.29 3.03 10.48
N VAL A 100 2.80 1.85 10.85
CA VAL A 100 2.12 0.95 11.78
C VAL A 100 2.82 1.01 13.12
N PRO A 101 2.16 1.46 14.21
CA PRO A 101 2.77 1.52 15.53
C PRO A 101 3.08 0.12 16.06
N ARG A 102 4.11 0.01 16.89
CA ARG A 102 4.67 -1.27 17.35
C ARG A 102 3.65 -2.21 17.99
N HIS A 103 2.67 -1.69 18.74
CA HIS A 103 1.62 -2.49 19.37
C HIS A 103 0.61 -3.11 18.40
N LEU A 104 0.57 -2.65 17.15
CA LEU A 104 -0.24 -3.20 16.07
C LEU A 104 0.57 -4.08 15.10
N ARG A 105 1.81 -4.42 15.44
CA ARG A 105 2.62 -5.36 14.67
C ARG A 105 2.63 -6.71 15.36
N PHE A 106 2.20 -7.70 14.62
CA PHE A 106 2.08 -9.09 15.07
C PHE A 106 3.07 -9.95 14.29
N GLU A 107 3.48 -11.01 14.93
CA GLU A 107 4.45 -11.95 14.35
C GLU A 107 3.87 -13.35 14.35
N ILE A 108 4.28 -14.12 13.35
CA ILE A 108 3.95 -15.53 13.24
C ILE A 108 5.18 -16.35 12.87
N GLU A 109 5.26 -17.54 13.39
CA GLU A 109 6.32 -18.46 13.09
C GLU A 109 6.16 -19.01 11.67
N GLU A 110 7.05 -18.62 10.80
CA GLU A 110 7.23 -19.09 9.43
C GLU A 110 8.60 -18.64 8.94
N ARG A 111 9.17 -19.27 7.93
CA ARG A 111 10.40 -18.78 7.30
C ARG A 111 10.56 -19.27 5.90
N MET A 112 10.91 -18.34 5.03
CA MET A 112 11.33 -18.59 3.66
C MET A 112 12.74 -18.06 3.42
N ASN A 113 13.54 -18.74 2.59
CA ASN A 113 14.87 -18.26 2.22
C ASN A 113 14.82 -17.34 0.98
N PHE A 114 15.97 -16.77 0.63
CA PHE A 114 16.12 -15.87 -0.51
C PHE A 114 15.85 -16.53 -1.88
N LYS A 115 15.84 -17.87 -1.94
CA LYS A 115 15.47 -18.62 -3.16
C LYS A 115 13.97 -18.87 -3.27
N GLY A 116 13.19 -18.63 -2.19
CA GLY A 116 11.77 -18.95 -2.13
C GLY A 116 11.47 -20.36 -1.64
N GLU A 117 12.45 -21.05 -1.05
CA GLU A 117 12.28 -22.35 -0.43
C GLU A 117 11.81 -22.19 1.01
N ILE A 118 10.90 -23.07 1.43
CA ILE A 118 10.35 -23.06 2.78
C ILE A 118 11.39 -23.64 3.74
N ILE A 119 11.90 -22.81 4.65
CA ILE A 119 12.76 -23.25 5.78
C ILE A 119 11.91 -23.70 6.95
N LYS A 120 10.83 -22.97 7.23
CA LYS A 120 9.87 -23.27 8.28
C LYS A 120 8.47 -23.04 7.81
N SER A 121 7.61 -24.04 7.93
CA SER A 121 6.20 -23.94 7.58
C SER A 121 5.47 -22.91 8.42
N LEU A 122 4.39 -22.33 7.90
CA LEU A 122 3.54 -21.43 8.64
C LEU A 122 2.87 -22.16 9.81
N ASP A 123 2.98 -21.59 11.02
CA ASP A 123 2.23 -22.07 12.19
C ASP A 123 0.76 -21.64 12.09
N GLU A 124 -0.06 -22.50 11.48
CA GLU A 124 -1.49 -22.25 11.27
C GLU A 124 -2.26 -22.11 12.60
N THR A 125 -1.91 -22.93 13.59
CA THR A 125 -2.55 -22.89 14.91
C THR A 125 -2.22 -21.59 15.65
N GLY A 126 -0.97 -21.16 15.64
CA GLY A 126 -0.53 -19.88 16.16
C GLY A 126 -1.19 -18.71 15.43
N LEU A 127 -1.32 -18.82 14.12
CA LEU A 127 -1.95 -17.80 13.30
C LEU A 127 -3.41 -17.53 13.69
N ILE A 128 -4.19 -18.57 14.00
CA ILE A 128 -5.57 -18.41 14.47
C ILE A 128 -5.61 -17.62 15.79
N LYS A 129 -4.67 -17.89 16.69
CA LYS A 129 -4.56 -17.14 17.95
C LYS A 129 -4.18 -15.68 17.72
N VAL A 130 -3.25 -15.43 16.80
CA VAL A 130 -2.82 -14.08 16.41
C VAL A 130 -3.98 -13.34 15.72
N ALA A 131 -4.71 -13.97 14.82
CA ALA A 131 -5.87 -13.39 14.15
C ALA A 131 -6.93 -12.89 15.15
N LYS A 132 -7.22 -13.68 16.20
CA LYS A 132 -8.12 -13.27 17.29
C LYS A 132 -7.61 -12.07 18.09
N LYS A 133 -6.27 -11.94 18.28
CA LYS A 133 -5.67 -10.75 18.91
C LYS A 133 -5.80 -9.53 18.01
N ILE A 134 -5.55 -9.67 16.71
CA ILE A 134 -5.70 -8.62 15.72
C ILE A 134 -7.15 -8.10 15.70
N ALA A 135 -8.12 -8.99 15.65
CA ALA A 135 -9.55 -8.63 15.70
C ALA A 135 -9.91 -7.79 16.94
N LYS A 136 -9.31 -8.09 18.09
CA LYS A 136 -9.56 -7.36 19.34
C LYS A 136 -8.83 -6.02 19.41
N SER A 137 -7.87 -5.73 18.54
CA SER A 137 -7.10 -4.48 18.55
C SER A 137 -7.83 -3.29 17.92
N GLY A 138 -9.02 -3.52 17.36
CA GLY A 138 -9.85 -2.49 16.74
C GLY A 138 -9.23 -1.91 15.48
N VAL A 139 -8.50 -2.73 14.71
CA VAL A 139 -7.98 -2.39 13.38
C VAL A 139 -9.04 -2.72 12.31
N GLU A 140 -8.99 -1.99 11.21
CA GLU A 140 -9.91 -2.11 10.09
C GLU A 140 -9.32 -2.93 8.95
N THR A 141 -7.98 -2.98 8.88
CA THR A 141 -7.27 -3.73 7.83
C THR A 141 -5.99 -4.34 8.35
N LEU A 142 -5.51 -5.35 7.63
CA LEU A 142 -4.28 -6.08 7.94
C LEU A 142 -3.37 -6.15 6.72
N ALA A 143 -2.13 -5.69 6.88
CA ALA A 143 -1.05 -5.94 5.94
C ALA A 143 -0.31 -7.22 6.34
N ILE A 144 -0.23 -8.21 5.45
CA ILE A 144 0.58 -9.42 5.63
C ILE A 144 1.86 -9.24 4.83
N VAL A 145 3.01 -9.26 5.49
CA VAL A 145 4.32 -9.03 4.86
C VAL A 145 5.32 -10.00 5.46
N PHE A 146 5.60 -11.09 4.74
CA PHE A 146 6.57 -12.09 5.17
C PHE A 146 7.92 -11.93 4.46
N MET A 147 8.96 -12.40 5.12
CA MET A 147 10.31 -12.34 4.56
C MET A 147 10.41 -13.20 3.29
N HIS A 148 10.95 -12.58 2.23
CA HIS A 148 11.12 -13.22 0.91
C HIS A 148 9.83 -13.62 0.19
N SER A 149 8.65 -13.15 0.59
CA SER A 149 7.36 -13.45 -0.04
C SER A 149 7.30 -13.04 -1.52
N PHE A 150 8.09 -12.04 -1.94
CA PHE A 150 8.23 -11.65 -3.35
C PHE A 150 8.80 -12.76 -4.23
N LYS A 151 9.49 -13.77 -3.66
CA LYS A 151 9.94 -14.96 -4.36
C LYS A 151 8.89 -16.06 -4.39
N ASN A 152 8.18 -16.23 -3.27
CA ASN A 152 7.15 -17.25 -3.13
C ASN A 152 6.13 -16.80 -2.09
N ALA A 153 4.94 -16.43 -2.52
CA ALA A 153 3.88 -15.88 -1.67
C ALA A 153 2.98 -16.94 -1.03
N ILE A 154 3.41 -18.22 -0.98
CA ILE A 154 2.54 -19.32 -0.53
C ILE A 154 2.09 -19.13 0.92
N HIS A 155 2.98 -18.69 1.83
CA HIS A 155 2.65 -18.44 3.24
C HIS A 155 1.70 -17.24 3.39
N GLU A 156 1.89 -16.14 2.64
CA GLU A 156 0.98 -15.00 2.68
C GLU A 156 -0.42 -15.37 2.19
N LYS A 157 -0.52 -16.14 1.09
CA LYS A 157 -1.79 -16.61 0.57
C LYS A 157 -2.51 -17.54 1.55
N LEU A 158 -1.76 -18.45 2.20
CA LEU A 158 -2.31 -19.34 3.22
C LEU A 158 -2.75 -18.56 4.45
N ALA A 159 -1.92 -17.63 4.93
CA ALA A 159 -2.24 -16.77 6.06
C ALA A 159 -3.51 -15.95 5.80
N LYS A 160 -3.62 -15.33 4.61
CA LYS A 160 -4.82 -14.61 4.19
C LYS A 160 -6.06 -15.50 4.29
N LYS A 161 -6.03 -16.69 3.68
CA LYS A 161 -7.16 -17.63 3.70
C LYS A 161 -7.60 -18.01 5.12
N ILE A 162 -6.64 -18.28 6.00
CA ILE A 162 -6.93 -18.64 7.41
C ILE A 162 -7.55 -17.46 8.16
N ILE A 163 -7.00 -16.25 7.97
CA ILE A 163 -7.49 -15.05 8.65
C ILE A 163 -8.90 -14.68 8.18
N GLU A 164 -9.16 -14.68 6.89
CA GLU A 164 -10.50 -14.43 6.31
C GLU A 164 -11.54 -15.41 6.85
N ALA A 165 -11.18 -16.69 7.04
CA ALA A 165 -12.08 -17.70 7.61
C ALA A 165 -12.40 -17.45 9.09
N HIS A 166 -11.51 -16.83 9.87
CA HIS A 166 -11.67 -16.66 11.30
C HIS A 166 -12.01 -15.22 11.74
N VAL A 167 -11.77 -14.24 10.86
CA VAL A 167 -12.02 -12.80 11.09
C VAL A 167 -12.56 -12.18 9.81
N PRO A 168 -13.80 -12.50 9.39
CA PRO A 168 -14.33 -12.11 8.08
C PRO A 168 -14.52 -10.60 7.88
N ASN A 169 -14.51 -9.80 8.95
CA ASN A 169 -14.69 -8.34 8.89
C ASN A 169 -13.36 -7.56 8.79
N LEU A 170 -12.24 -8.25 8.64
CA LEU A 170 -10.93 -7.64 8.50
C LEU A 170 -10.54 -7.59 7.01
N ASN A 171 -10.32 -6.37 6.49
CA ASN A 171 -9.88 -6.16 5.11
C ASN A 171 -8.37 -6.27 4.96
#